data_b0645e7982bbcbfb03f33e98420650b5
#
_entry.id   b0645e7982bbcbfb03f33e98420650b5
#
_cell.length_a   1.000
_cell.length_b   1.000
_cell.length_c   1.000
_cell.angle_alpha   90.00
_cell.angle_beta   90.00
_cell.angle_gamma   90.00
#
_symmetry.space_group_name_H-M   'P 1'
#
loop_
_entity.id
_entity.type
_entity.pdbx_description
1 polymer ?
#
loop_
_entity_poly.entity_id
_entity_poly.type
_entity_poly.pdbx_seq_one_letter_code
_entity_poly.pdbx_strand_id
1 'polypeptide(L)'
;MNKKNLHTFHVPVMGLAFTIDTPVRISKYGINSVISIVDDALMEKMREYYCRKSEIPYDPISDKAEDYRAKRITAYLNLIDKIVKYEFEEFKNLALEDSSGLEKYIDMLPEDSKLKLSYKKFTKKNNSKEELKRWIQKNLTAGNADVNIMTKVDKENYYKNEKLPVEYNDAHAALRGFAKSNLNSSLILSAGLNPRLYSYIEKFEDFYPNENGQLKKKIILKVSDYRSAIIQGKFLAKKGLWVSEYRIESGLNCGGHAFASDGYLMGPILEEFRTQKETLIQTTFDILSLSLKNKNRLCPDLPMDVKITAQGGVGTYEEHQFLLDYYQLDSIGWGTPFLLSVRFV
;
A
#
# COMPACT_ATOMS: atom_id res chain seq x y z
N MET A 1 -7.55 11.62 -12.74
CA MET A 1 -8.00 12.09 -11.40
C MET A 1 -7.42 11.16 -10.35
N ASN A 2 -6.54 11.66 -9.49
CA ASN A 2 -6.07 10.87 -8.35
C ASN A 2 -7.27 10.51 -7.48
N LYS A 3 -7.53 9.20 -7.28
CA LYS A 3 -8.59 8.76 -6.37
C LYS A 3 -8.24 9.27 -4.98
N LYS A 4 -9.07 10.17 -4.44
CA LYS A 4 -8.91 10.71 -3.09
C LYS A 4 -9.12 9.56 -2.11
N ASN A 5 -8.19 9.36 -1.17
CA ASN A 5 -8.38 8.37 -0.11
C ASN A 5 -9.69 8.68 0.65
N LEU A 6 -10.48 7.64 0.88
CA LEU A 6 -11.75 7.77 1.59
C LEU A 6 -11.52 8.00 3.08
N HIS A 7 -10.46 7.42 3.62
CA HIS A 7 -10.07 7.50 5.03
C HIS A 7 -8.70 8.16 5.20
N THR A 8 -8.51 8.75 6.37
CA THR A 8 -7.23 9.29 6.85
C THR A 8 -6.38 8.27 7.60
N PHE A 9 -6.81 7.01 7.60
CA PHE A 9 -6.06 5.89 8.14
C PHE A 9 -5.87 4.77 7.11
N HIS A 10 -4.94 3.89 7.38
CA HIS A 10 -4.72 2.65 6.63
C HIS A 10 -4.36 1.51 7.59
N VAL A 11 -4.54 0.27 7.14
CA VAL A 11 -4.12 -0.91 7.89
C VAL A 11 -2.73 -1.33 7.40
N PRO A 12 -1.69 -1.17 8.23
CA PRO A 12 -0.30 -1.48 7.87
C PRO A 12 -0.03 -3.00 7.95
N VAL A 13 1.23 -3.38 7.79
CA VAL A 13 1.69 -4.73 8.11
C VAL A 13 1.59 -4.95 9.62
N MET A 14 0.66 -5.79 10.04
CA MET A 14 0.40 -6.10 11.45
C MET A 14 1.18 -7.33 11.95
N GLY A 15 1.82 -8.03 11.06
CA GLY A 15 2.53 -9.28 11.26
C GLY A 15 2.39 -10.13 10.00
N LEU A 16 3.39 -10.95 9.69
CA LEU A 16 3.43 -11.65 8.40
C LEU A 16 2.19 -12.51 8.17
N ALA A 17 1.74 -13.25 9.19
CA ALA A 17 0.59 -14.13 9.08
C ALA A 17 -0.77 -13.41 9.02
N PHE A 18 -0.86 -12.16 9.52
CA PHE A 18 -2.13 -11.44 9.61
C PHE A 18 -2.39 -10.50 8.42
N THR A 19 -1.38 -10.21 7.61
CA THR A 19 -1.48 -9.26 6.49
C THR A 19 -1.32 -9.94 5.13
N ILE A 20 -1.76 -11.19 5.02
CA ILE A 20 -1.70 -11.93 3.74
C ILE A 20 -2.87 -11.55 2.85
N ASP A 21 -4.06 -11.38 3.42
CA ASP A 21 -5.34 -11.22 2.72
C ASP A 21 -6.18 -10.04 3.22
N THR A 22 -5.59 -9.13 3.98
CA THR A 22 -6.29 -7.96 4.56
C THR A 22 -7.16 -7.21 3.56
N PRO A 23 -6.72 -6.93 2.30
CA PRO A 23 -7.54 -6.22 1.33
C PRO A 23 -8.88 -6.90 1.02
N VAL A 24 -8.95 -8.22 1.03
CA VAL A 24 -10.21 -8.95 0.77
C VAL A 24 -11.28 -8.61 1.81
N ARG A 25 -10.86 -8.35 3.04
CA ARG A 25 -11.78 -8.10 4.16
C ARG A 25 -12.28 -6.65 4.20
N ILE A 26 -11.41 -5.68 3.91
CA ILE A 26 -11.67 -4.27 4.24
C ILE A 26 -11.65 -3.31 3.04
N SER A 27 -11.14 -3.71 1.88
CA SER A 27 -11.06 -2.79 0.73
C SER A 27 -12.41 -2.32 0.22
N LYS A 28 -13.48 -3.11 0.37
CA LYS A 28 -14.85 -2.71 -0.01
C LYS A 28 -15.36 -1.49 0.78
N TYR A 29 -14.79 -1.24 1.96
CA TYR A 29 -15.08 -0.06 2.79
C TYR A 29 -14.16 1.13 2.47
N GLY A 30 -13.37 1.07 1.41
CA GLY A 30 -12.44 2.14 1.03
C GLY A 30 -11.17 2.22 1.87
N ILE A 31 -10.92 1.23 2.74
CA ILE A 31 -9.76 1.20 3.64
C ILE A 31 -8.54 0.65 2.88
N ASN A 32 -7.48 1.46 2.81
CA ASN A 32 -6.21 1.03 2.25
C ASN A 32 -5.53 0.03 3.19
N SER A 33 -4.96 -1.01 2.61
CA SER A 33 -4.30 -2.06 3.39
C SER A 33 -3.15 -2.71 2.61
N VAL A 34 -2.49 -3.67 3.25
CA VAL A 34 -1.25 -4.25 2.76
C VAL A 34 -1.39 -5.76 2.62
N ILE A 35 -0.79 -6.31 1.55
CA ILE A 35 -0.48 -7.72 1.40
C ILE A 35 1.01 -7.90 1.69
N SER A 36 1.38 -8.68 2.70
CA SER A 36 2.78 -9.00 2.98
C SER A 36 3.18 -10.29 2.27
N ILE A 37 4.10 -10.19 1.33
CA ILE A 37 4.67 -11.36 0.65
C ILE A 37 5.70 -12.00 1.57
N VAL A 38 5.34 -13.15 2.13
CA VAL A 38 6.21 -13.97 2.99
C VAL A 38 7.08 -14.87 2.13
N ASP A 39 6.42 -15.74 1.35
CA ASP A 39 7.02 -16.62 0.37
C ASP A 39 6.00 -17.02 -0.71
N ASP A 40 6.46 -17.60 -1.80
CA ASP A 40 5.61 -18.00 -2.91
C ASP A 40 4.75 -19.24 -2.61
N ALA A 41 5.20 -20.12 -1.71
CA ALA A 41 4.46 -21.34 -1.38
C ALA A 41 3.20 -21.00 -0.58
N LEU A 42 3.29 -20.03 0.36
CA LEU A 42 2.13 -19.52 1.07
C LEU A 42 1.18 -18.80 0.12
N MET A 43 1.71 -17.98 -0.83
CA MET A 43 0.87 -17.31 -1.83
C MET A 43 0.10 -18.33 -2.68
N GLU A 44 0.72 -19.44 -3.06
CA GLU A 44 0.06 -20.50 -3.82
C GLU A 44 -1.06 -21.20 -3.03
N LYS A 45 -0.81 -21.50 -1.74
CA LYS A 45 -1.83 -22.07 -0.84
C LYS A 45 -3.01 -21.12 -0.63
N MET A 46 -2.73 -19.82 -0.46
CA MET A 46 -3.76 -18.80 -0.33
C MET A 46 -4.56 -18.65 -1.63
N ARG A 47 -3.90 -18.79 -2.79
CA ARG A 47 -4.56 -18.80 -4.10
C ARG A 47 -5.52 -20.00 -4.23
N GLU A 48 -5.07 -21.19 -3.84
CA GLU A 48 -5.94 -22.39 -3.79
C GLU A 48 -7.15 -22.16 -2.88
N TYR A 49 -6.91 -21.66 -1.66
CA TYR A 49 -7.98 -21.38 -0.69
C TYR A 49 -9.03 -20.42 -1.25
N TYR A 50 -8.58 -19.27 -1.80
CA TYR A 50 -9.51 -18.27 -2.33
C TYR A 50 -10.18 -18.69 -3.63
N CYS A 51 -9.53 -19.46 -4.48
CA CYS A 51 -10.18 -20.05 -5.65
C CYS A 51 -11.33 -20.96 -5.24
N ARG A 52 -11.12 -21.83 -4.26
CA ARG A 52 -12.18 -22.70 -3.71
C ARG A 52 -13.31 -21.89 -3.07
N LYS A 53 -12.96 -20.91 -2.22
CA LYS A 53 -13.94 -20.08 -1.51
C LYS A 53 -14.82 -19.24 -2.44
N SER A 54 -14.27 -18.77 -3.56
CA SER A 54 -14.96 -17.91 -4.54
C SER A 54 -15.43 -18.67 -5.77
N GLU A 55 -15.40 -20.01 -5.76
CA GLU A 55 -15.82 -20.90 -6.87
C GLU A 55 -15.11 -20.55 -8.20
N ILE A 56 -13.84 -20.12 -8.10
CA ILE A 56 -12.99 -19.80 -9.27
C ILE A 56 -12.15 -21.04 -9.58
N PRO A 57 -12.04 -21.47 -10.86
CA PRO A 57 -11.17 -22.56 -11.24
C PRO A 57 -9.73 -22.35 -10.76
N TYR A 58 -9.16 -23.39 -10.13
CA TYR A 58 -7.79 -23.39 -9.65
C TYR A 58 -6.91 -24.29 -10.52
N ASP A 59 -5.87 -23.70 -11.08
CA ASP A 59 -4.82 -24.39 -11.83
C ASP A 59 -3.48 -24.17 -11.12
N PRO A 60 -2.88 -25.23 -10.48
CA PRO A 60 -1.70 -25.09 -9.65
C PRO A 60 -0.46 -24.76 -10.47
N ILE A 61 0.37 -23.85 -9.95
CA ILE A 61 1.66 -23.51 -10.54
C ILE A 61 2.73 -24.41 -9.92
N SER A 62 3.21 -25.38 -10.70
CA SER A 62 4.26 -26.30 -10.26
C SER A 62 5.57 -25.57 -9.97
N ASP A 63 6.30 -26.07 -8.98
CA ASP A 63 7.69 -25.64 -8.66
C ASP A 63 8.72 -25.99 -9.76
N LYS A 64 8.31 -26.83 -10.73
CA LYS A 64 9.09 -27.16 -11.92
C LYS A 64 8.92 -26.14 -13.05
N ALA A 65 7.91 -25.26 -12.96
CA ALA A 65 7.70 -24.21 -13.95
C ALA A 65 8.82 -23.17 -13.87
N GLU A 66 9.26 -22.67 -15.01
CA GLU A 66 10.21 -21.56 -15.06
C GLU A 66 9.66 -20.35 -14.30
N ASP A 67 10.48 -19.73 -13.45
CA ASP A 67 10.12 -18.54 -12.65
C ASP A 67 8.85 -18.73 -11.81
N TYR A 68 8.62 -19.95 -11.30
CA TYR A 68 7.39 -20.32 -10.59
C TYR A 68 7.10 -19.40 -9.38
N ARG A 69 8.15 -18.92 -8.67
CA ARG A 69 7.97 -18.02 -7.51
C ARG A 69 7.27 -16.74 -7.92
N ALA A 70 7.78 -16.04 -8.93
CA ALA A 70 7.15 -14.82 -9.40
C ALA A 70 5.76 -15.09 -10.01
N LYS A 71 5.58 -16.20 -10.74
CA LYS A 71 4.29 -16.59 -11.31
C LYS A 71 3.22 -16.83 -10.24
N ARG A 72 3.53 -17.56 -9.17
CA ARG A 72 2.63 -17.79 -8.02
C ARG A 72 2.21 -16.48 -7.37
N ILE A 73 3.18 -15.58 -7.12
CA ILE A 73 2.92 -14.27 -6.52
C ILE A 73 2.06 -13.42 -7.46
N THR A 74 2.39 -13.35 -8.75
CA THR A 74 1.58 -12.62 -9.75
C THR A 74 0.15 -13.15 -9.78
N ALA A 75 -0.02 -14.47 -9.84
CA ALA A 75 -1.34 -15.11 -9.90
C ALA A 75 -2.16 -14.84 -8.64
N TYR A 76 -1.54 -14.90 -7.47
CA TYR A 76 -2.20 -14.56 -6.19
C TYR A 76 -2.63 -13.10 -6.16
N LEU A 77 -1.75 -12.15 -6.49
CA LEU A 77 -2.07 -10.73 -6.49
C LEU A 77 -3.18 -10.38 -7.49
N ASN A 78 -3.20 -11.03 -8.66
CA ASN A 78 -4.27 -10.86 -9.64
C ASN A 78 -5.61 -11.44 -9.16
N LEU A 79 -5.58 -12.56 -8.43
CA LEU A 79 -6.79 -13.13 -7.81
C LEU A 79 -7.35 -12.18 -6.75
N ILE A 80 -6.50 -11.63 -5.87
CA ILE A 80 -6.93 -10.66 -4.86
C ILE A 80 -7.51 -9.40 -5.51
N ASP A 81 -6.88 -8.87 -6.55
CA ASP A 81 -7.42 -7.71 -7.30
C ASP A 81 -8.83 -8.01 -7.85
N LYS A 82 -9.04 -9.21 -8.40
CA LYS A 82 -10.35 -9.65 -8.91
C LYS A 82 -11.38 -9.75 -7.78
N ILE A 83 -11.03 -10.38 -6.66
CA ILE A 83 -11.93 -10.55 -5.51
C ILE A 83 -12.30 -9.19 -4.90
N VAL A 84 -11.33 -8.30 -4.68
CA VAL A 84 -11.58 -6.96 -4.12
C VAL A 84 -12.52 -6.16 -5.02
N LYS A 85 -12.33 -6.22 -6.34
CA LYS A 85 -13.23 -5.54 -7.29
C LYS A 85 -14.64 -6.12 -7.24
N TYR A 86 -14.76 -7.43 -7.21
CA TYR A 86 -16.06 -8.11 -7.11
C TYR A 86 -16.78 -7.75 -5.80
N GLU A 87 -16.12 -7.90 -4.64
CA GLU A 87 -16.66 -7.56 -3.33
C GLU A 87 -17.10 -6.09 -3.22
N PHE A 88 -16.38 -5.19 -3.88
CA PHE A 88 -16.75 -3.78 -3.90
C PHE A 88 -18.00 -3.51 -4.76
N GLU A 89 -18.10 -4.15 -5.94
CA GLU A 89 -19.31 -4.04 -6.77
C GLU A 89 -20.52 -4.65 -6.05
N GLU A 90 -20.38 -5.82 -5.41
CA GLU A 90 -21.41 -6.43 -4.59
C GLU A 90 -21.85 -5.52 -3.43
N PHE A 91 -20.90 -4.92 -2.71
CA PHE A 91 -21.22 -3.97 -1.64
C PHE A 91 -22.07 -2.79 -2.14
N LYS A 92 -21.75 -2.26 -3.33
CA LYS A 92 -22.55 -1.17 -3.94
C LYS A 92 -23.94 -1.62 -4.37
N ASN A 93 -24.04 -2.83 -4.96
CA ASN A 93 -25.33 -3.38 -5.40
C ASN A 93 -26.25 -3.66 -4.22
N LEU A 94 -25.72 -4.30 -3.16
CA LEU A 94 -26.47 -4.53 -1.93
C LEU A 94 -26.95 -3.20 -1.29
N ALA A 95 -26.10 -2.17 -1.29
CA ALA A 95 -26.49 -0.86 -0.77
C ALA A 95 -27.61 -0.16 -1.58
N LEU A 96 -27.81 -0.56 -2.84
CA LEU A 96 -28.93 -0.07 -3.68
C LEU A 96 -30.22 -0.90 -3.46
N GLU A 97 -30.14 -2.12 -2.99
CA GLU A 97 -31.28 -2.97 -2.66
C GLU A 97 -31.76 -2.73 -1.24
N ASP A 98 -30.81 -2.72 -0.29
CA ASP A 98 -31.01 -2.45 1.13
C ASP A 98 -29.84 -1.60 1.64
N SER A 99 -30.13 -0.34 1.98
CA SER A 99 -29.11 0.62 2.46
C SER A 99 -28.59 0.32 3.88
N SER A 100 -29.19 -0.62 4.61
CA SER A 100 -28.87 -0.90 6.02
C SER A 100 -27.39 -1.21 6.25
N GLY A 101 -26.77 -1.96 5.36
CA GLY A 101 -25.32 -2.26 5.43
C GLY A 101 -24.43 -1.04 5.21
N LEU A 102 -24.82 -0.15 4.28
CA LEU A 102 -24.12 1.11 4.04
C LEU A 102 -24.32 2.07 5.21
N GLU A 103 -25.54 2.18 5.73
CA GLU A 103 -25.87 3.02 6.89
C GLU A 103 -25.05 2.58 8.11
N LYS A 104 -25.04 1.31 8.42
CA LYS A 104 -24.24 0.75 9.52
C LYS A 104 -22.76 1.05 9.37
N TYR A 105 -22.21 0.96 8.16
CA TYR A 105 -20.83 1.34 7.89
C TYR A 105 -20.60 2.85 8.13
N ILE A 106 -21.48 3.70 7.60
CA ILE A 106 -21.40 5.16 7.79
C ILE A 106 -21.51 5.55 9.27
N ASP A 107 -22.36 4.89 10.03
CA ASP A 107 -22.57 5.18 11.46
C ASP A 107 -21.32 4.86 12.29
N MET A 108 -20.52 3.88 11.89
CA MET A 108 -19.25 3.56 12.55
C MET A 108 -18.16 4.62 12.30
N LEU A 109 -18.31 5.51 11.33
CA LEU A 109 -17.32 6.54 11.05
C LEU A 109 -17.38 7.68 12.08
N PRO A 110 -16.25 8.37 12.34
CA PRO A 110 -16.22 9.57 13.17
C PRO A 110 -17.26 10.62 12.70
N GLU A 111 -17.79 11.40 13.63
CA GLU A 111 -18.84 12.38 13.35
C GLU A 111 -18.43 13.47 12.36
N ASP A 112 -17.17 13.85 12.36
CA ASP A 112 -16.55 14.83 11.46
C ASP A 112 -16.05 14.23 10.13
N SER A 113 -16.17 12.92 9.95
CA SER A 113 -15.80 12.24 8.71
C SER A 113 -16.52 12.87 7.52
N LYS A 114 -15.75 13.27 6.49
CA LYS A 114 -16.29 13.86 5.25
C LYS A 114 -17.34 12.96 4.60
N LEU A 115 -17.15 11.66 4.65
CA LEU A 115 -18.08 10.68 4.10
C LEU A 115 -19.39 10.68 4.89
N LYS A 116 -19.32 10.61 6.24
CA LYS A 116 -20.49 10.67 7.12
C LYS A 116 -21.27 11.96 6.96
N LEU A 117 -20.57 13.09 6.95
CA LEU A 117 -21.19 14.40 6.72
C LEU A 117 -21.86 14.51 5.34
N SER A 118 -21.24 13.95 4.30
CA SER A 118 -21.82 13.88 2.95
C SER A 118 -23.09 13.03 2.94
N TYR A 119 -23.08 11.88 3.60
CA TYR A 119 -24.22 10.98 3.68
C TYR A 119 -25.37 11.59 4.49
N LYS A 120 -25.10 12.20 5.65
CA LYS A 120 -26.09 12.94 6.44
C LYS A 120 -26.77 14.08 5.66
N LYS A 121 -26.00 14.77 4.79
CA LYS A 121 -26.59 15.81 3.89
C LYS A 121 -27.44 15.17 2.81
N PHE A 122 -27.06 14.03 2.30
CA PHE A 122 -27.80 13.29 1.29
C PHE A 122 -29.14 12.80 1.87
N THR A 123 -29.13 12.13 3.02
CA THR A 123 -30.35 11.51 3.63
C THR A 123 -31.38 12.53 4.16
N LYS A 124 -31.01 13.81 4.37
CA LYS A 124 -31.97 14.88 4.71
C LYS A 124 -32.98 15.18 3.61
N LYS A 125 -32.74 14.72 2.40
CA LYS A 125 -33.64 14.88 1.24
C LYS A 125 -34.31 13.54 0.96
N ASN A 126 -35.52 13.60 0.43
CA ASN A 126 -36.22 12.39 -0.01
C ASN A 126 -35.66 11.95 -1.37
N ASN A 127 -34.54 11.22 -1.35
CA ASN A 127 -33.77 10.89 -2.55
C ASN A 127 -34.26 9.60 -3.21
N SER A 128 -34.25 9.58 -4.54
CA SER A 128 -34.55 8.39 -5.33
C SER A 128 -33.40 7.36 -5.29
N LYS A 129 -33.67 6.14 -5.74
CA LYS A 129 -32.67 5.08 -5.89
C LYS A 129 -31.56 5.49 -6.88
N GLU A 130 -31.90 6.23 -7.93
CA GLU A 130 -30.93 6.76 -8.91
C GLU A 130 -30.02 7.83 -8.31
N GLU A 131 -30.53 8.63 -7.38
CA GLU A 131 -29.72 9.62 -6.66
C GLU A 131 -28.78 8.93 -5.66
N LEU A 132 -29.22 7.86 -5.00
CA LEU A 132 -28.36 7.03 -4.15
C LEU A 132 -27.25 6.40 -4.99
N LYS A 133 -27.55 5.84 -6.15
CA LYS A 133 -26.56 5.29 -7.08
C LYS A 133 -25.50 6.31 -7.48
N ARG A 134 -25.92 7.52 -7.82
CA ARG A 134 -24.98 8.62 -8.14
C ARG A 134 -24.13 9.03 -6.95
N TRP A 135 -24.74 9.08 -5.75
CA TRP A 135 -24.01 9.39 -4.53
C TRP A 135 -22.94 8.32 -4.24
N ILE A 136 -23.28 7.03 -4.32
CA ILE A 136 -22.36 5.89 -4.15
C ILE A 136 -21.20 5.99 -5.14
N GLN A 137 -21.48 6.17 -6.43
CA GLN A 137 -20.46 6.27 -7.47
C GLN A 137 -19.49 7.44 -7.25
N LYS A 138 -19.98 8.56 -6.71
CA LYS A 138 -19.20 9.77 -6.45
C LYS A 138 -18.35 9.66 -5.18
N ASN A 139 -18.86 9.01 -4.15
CA ASN A 139 -18.31 9.10 -2.79
C ASN A 139 -17.63 7.82 -2.32
N LEU A 140 -17.93 6.66 -2.91
CA LEU A 140 -17.30 5.41 -2.52
C LEU A 140 -16.23 4.97 -3.52
N THR A 141 -15.12 4.48 -3.01
CA THR A 141 -14.04 3.86 -3.80
C THR A 141 -13.48 2.69 -3.01
N ALA A 142 -13.10 1.60 -3.69
CA ALA A 142 -12.38 0.52 -3.04
C ALA A 142 -11.02 1.00 -2.50
N GLY A 143 -10.63 0.51 -1.34
CA GLY A 143 -9.30 0.72 -0.78
C GLY A 143 -8.21 0.03 -1.61
N ASN A 144 -7.01 0.58 -1.57
CA ASN A 144 -5.86 0.01 -2.26
C ASN A 144 -5.33 -1.23 -1.53
N ALA A 145 -4.84 -2.19 -2.32
CA ALA A 145 -4.06 -3.34 -1.85
C ALA A 145 -2.59 -3.09 -2.16
N ASP A 146 -1.86 -2.47 -1.24
CA ASP A 146 -0.41 -2.27 -1.38
C ASP A 146 0.34 -3.58 -1.06
N VAL A 147 1.55 -3.73 -1.56
CA VAL A 147 2.33 -4.96 -1.42
C VAL A 147 3.63 -4.70 -0.69
N ASN A 148 3.81 -5.34 0.47
CA ASN A 148 5.04 -5.28 1.25
C ASN A 148 5.97 -6.45 0.90
N ILE A 149 7.22 -6.13 0.60
CA ILE A 149 8.29 -7.11 0.35
C ILE A 149 9.35 -6.98 1.43
N MET A 150 9.75 -8.10 2.01
CA MET A 150 10.84 -8.18 3.00
C MET A 150 12.19 -7.98 2.31
N THR A 151 12.68 -6.74 2.26
CA THR A 151 13.92 -6.38 1.56
C THR A 151 15.19 -6.85 2.24
N LYS A 152 15.14 -7.11 3.55
CA LYS A 152 16.30 -7.56 4.34
C LYS A 152 16.60 -9.05 4.18
N VAL A 153 15.61 -9.84 3.75
CA VAL A 153 15.74 -11.29 3.57
C VAL A 153 15.59 -11.61 2.09
N ASP A 154 16.66 -11.45 1.35
CA ASP A 154 16.72 -11.81 -0.07
C ASP A 154 17.44 -13.16 -0.22
N LYS A 155 16.71 -14.24 0.15
CA LYS A 155 17.25 -15.60 0.14
C LYS A 155 17.70 -16.00 -1.25
N GLU A 156 18.91 -16.52 -1.33
CA GLU A 156 19.48 -17.10 -2.55
C GLU A 156 18.82 -18.45 -2.87
N ASN A 157 18.60 -18.70 -4.14
CA ASN A 157 18.00 -19.93 -4.62
C ASN A 157 18.99 -20.72 -5.49
N TYR A 158 18.83 -22.04 -5.49
CA TYR A 158 19.70 -23.01 -6.16
C TYR A 158 18.88 -23.94 -7.06
N TYR A 159 19.48 -24.40 -8.15
CA TYR A 159 18.96 -25.46 -8.99
C TYR A 159 20.08 -26.50 -9.21
N LYS A 160 19.83 -27.76 -8.88
CA LYS A 160 20.83 -28.86 -8.93
C LYS A 160 22.16 -28.47 -8.28
N ASN A 161 22.14 -27.88 -7.10
CA ASN A 161 23.28 -27.37 -6.32
C ASN A 161 24.05 -26.19 -6.96
N GLU A 162 23.62 -25.67 -8.09
CA GLU A 162 24.15 -24.44 -8.67
C GLU A 162 23.32 -23.22 -8.23
N LYS A 163 24.03 -22.16 -7.84
CA LYS A 163 23.40 -20.90 -7.44
C LYS A 163 22.74 -20.25 -8.65
N LEU A 164 21.48 -19.92 -8.52
CA LEU A 164 20.75 -19.17 -9.53
C LEU A 164 21.19 -17.70 -9.56
N PRO A 165 21.02 -17.00 -10.70
CA PRO A 165 21.17 -15.55 -10.77
C PRO A 165 20.33 -14.80 -9.73
N VAL A 166 20.78 -13.61 -9.33
CA VAL A 166 20.15 -12.81 -8.25
C VAL A 166 18.68 -12.51 -8.48
N GLU A 167 18.25 -12.46 -9.74
CA GLU A 167 16.84 -12.26 -10.11
C GLU A 167 15.90 -13.35 -9.58
N TYR A 168 16.44 -14.53 -9.28
CA TYR A 168 15.68 -15.65 -8.72
C TYR A 168 15.69 -15.70 -7.19
N ASN A 169 16.36 -14.74 -6.53
CA ASN A 169 16.26 -14.58 -5.08
C ASN A 169 14.82 -14.25 -4.67
N ASP A 170 14.47 -14.56 -3.44
CA ASP A 170 13.05 -14.45 -2.99
C ASP A 170 12.49 -13.03 -3.09
N ALA A 171 13.22 -12.01 -2.62
CA ALA A 171 12.75 -10.63 -2.71
C ALA A 171 12.68 -10.12 -4.17
N HIS A 172 13.63 -10.54 -5.03
CA HIS A 172 13.61 -10.22 -6.45
C HIS A 172 12.43 -10.90 -7.16
N ALA A 173 12.15 -12.16 -6.84
CA ALA A 173 10.97 -12.87 -7.36
C ALA A 173 9.66 -12.21 -6.91
N ALA A 174 9.58 -11.80 -5.64
CA ALA A 174 8.42 -11.09 -5.11
C ALA A 174 8.21 -9.72 -5.79
N LEU A 175 9.28 -8.94 -5.98
CA LEU A 175 9.23 -7.68 -6.74
C LEU A 175 8.75 -7.91 -8.17
N ARG A 176 9.30 -8.89 -8.87
CA ARG A 176 8.90 -9.24 -10.23
C ARG A 176 7.45 -9.69 -10.30
N GLY A 177 7.01 -10.50 -9.31
CA GLY A 177 5.62 -10.93 -9.20
C GLY A 177 4.66 -9.77 -9.03
N PHE A 178 4.99 -8.80 -8.18
CA PHE A 178 4.21 -7.57 -8.03
C PHE A 178 4.23 -6.71 -9.29
N ALA A 179 5.41 -6.49 -9.88
CA ALA A 179 5.56 -5.65 -11.08
C ALA A 179 4.72 -6.18 -12.26
N LYS A 180 4.64 -7.51 -12.42
CA LYS A 180 3.86 -8.18 -13.47
C LYS A 180 2.37 -8.33 -13.14
N SER A 181 1.95 -8.03 -11.89
CA SER A 181 0.53 -8.13 -11.50
C SER A 181 -0.31 -6.99 -12.06
N ASN A 182 -1.64 -7.20 -12.09
CA ASN A 182 -2.61 -6.21 -12.54
C ASN A 182 -2.86 -5.08 -11.54
N LEU A 183 -2.40 -5.22 -10.29
CA LEU A 183 -2.61 -4.23 -9.24
C LEU A 183 -2.11 -2.84 -9.67
N ASN A 184 -2.94 -1.84 -9.52
CA ASN A 184 -2.55 -0.43 -9.57
C ASN A 184 -2.40 0.07 -8.13
N SER A 185 -1.25 -0.20 -7.53
CA SER A 185 -1.00 0.05 -6.12
C SER A 185 0.49 0.27 -5.84
N SER A 186 0.89 0.27 -4.58
CA SER A 186 2.24 0.60 -4.17
C SER A 186 3.04 -0.61 -3.73
N LEU A 187 4.33 -0.60 -4.03
CA LEU A 187 5.34 -1.46 -3.46
C LEU A 187 5.85 -0.82 -2.16
N ILE A 188 5.72 -1.51 -1.05
CA ILE A 188 6.26 -1.07 0.23
C ILE A 188 7.62 -1.75 0.43
N LEU A 189 8.65 -0.94 0.54
CA LEU A 189 10.00 -1.37 0.85
C LEU A 189 10.23 -1.22 2.35
N SER A 190 10.67 -2.29 3.01
CA SER A 190 10.96 -2.29 4.45
C SER A 190 12.14 -1.38 4.77
N ALA A 191 12.21 -0.89 6.03
CA ALA A 191 13.33 -0.08 6.48
C ALA A 191 14.67 -0.81 6.29
N GLY A 192 15.58 -0.18 5.58
CA GLY A 192 16.89 -0.72 5.24
C GLY A 192 17.12 -0.78 3.72
N LEU A 193 18.19 -0.15 3.29
CA LEU A 193 18.56 -0.06 1.88
C LEU A 193 19.05 -1.43 1.37
N ASN A 194 18.40 -1.96 0.33
CA ASN A 194 18.90 -3.07 -0.49
C ASN A 194 19.20 -2.53 -1.90
N PRO A 195 20.45 -2.11 -2.20
CA PRO A 195 20.78 -1.47 -3.46
C PRO A 195 20.53 -2.36 -4.70
N ARG A 196 20.68 -3.68 -4.57
CA ARG A 196 20.46 -4.62 -5.67
C ARG A 196 18.97 -4.69 -6.02
N LEU A 197 18.13 -4.88 -5.02
CA LEU A 197 16.68 -4.93 -5.20
C LEU A 197 16.12 -3.60 -5.71
N TYR A 198 16.61 -2.46 -5.17
CA TYR A 198 16.18 -1.14 -5.62
C TYR A 198 16.58 -0.87 -7.07
N SER A 199 17.79 -1.29 -7.47
CA SER A 199 18.20 -1.20 -8.86
C SER A 199 17.41 -2.12 -9.79
N TYR A 200 16.89 -3.23 -9.27
CA TYR A 200 16.07 -4.15 -10.07
C TYR A 200 14.72 -3.56 -10.47
N ILE A 201 14.18 -2.61 -9.67
CA ILE A 201 12.93 -1.90 -9.98
C ILE A 201 13.02 -1.19 -11.35
N GLU A 202 14.21 -0.71 -11.74
CA GLU A 202 14.43 -0.02 -13.01
C GLU A 202 14.01 -0.83 -14.25
N LYS A 203 13.94 -2.16 -14.14
CA LYS A 203 13.58 -3.06 -15.25
C LYS A 203 12.09 -3.05 -15.58
N PHE A 204 11.22 -2.38 -14.77
CA PHE A 204 9.77 -2.44 -14.90
C PHE A 204 9.17 -1.09 -15.25
N GLU A 205 8.57 -1.00 -16.44
CA GLU A 205 8.01 0.24 -17.00
C GLU A 205 6.90 0.85 -16.13
N ASP A 206 6.09 0.04 -15.47
CA ASP A 206 4.96 0.48 -14.64
C ASP A 206 5.36 1.37 -13.45
N PHE A 207 6.65 1.44 -13.09
CA PHE A 207 7.19 2.33 -12.07
C PHE A 207 7.61 3.71 -12.60
N TYR A 208 7.53 3.92 -13.91
CA TYR A 208 7.82 5.20 -14.52
C TYR A 208 6.55 5.96 -14.88
N PRO A 209 6.58 7.32 -14.94
CA PRO A 209 5.43 8.10 -15.33
C PRO A 209 4.95 7.75 -16.75
N ASN A 210 3.65 7.57 -16.91
CA ASN A 210 3.02 7.48 -18.24
C ASN A 210 2.85 8.88 -18.86
N GLU A 211 2.28 8.95 -20.06
CA GLU A 211 2.04 10.21 -20.81
C GLU A 211 1.24 11.26 -20.01
N ASN A 212 0.44 10.82 -19.04
CA ASN A 212 -0.33 11.70 -18.14
C ASN A 212 0.41 12.04 -16.84
N GLY A 213 1.69 11.68 -16.71
CA GLY A 213 2.48 11.87 -15.49
C GLY A 213 2.06 10.95 -14.32
N GLN A 214 1.31 9.86 -14.58
CA GLN A 214 0.79 8.97 -13.56
C GLN A 214 1.64 7.70 -13.44
N LEU A 215 1.84 7.23 -12.21
CA LEU A 215 2.50 5.97 -11.91
C LEU A 215 1.46 4.87 -11.69
N LYS A 216 1.55 3.77 -12.42
CA LYS A 216 0.72 2.58 -12.17
C LYS A 216 1.20 1.82 -10.95
N LYS A 217 2.52 1.66 -10.82
CA LYS A 217 3.19 1.09 -9.63
C LYS A 217 3.91 2.22 -8.89
N LYS A 218 3.62 2.39 -7.62
CA LYS A 218 4.19 3.42 -6.76
C LYS A 218 5.19 2.81 -5.79
N ILE A 219 6.07 3.63 -5.22
CA ILE A 219 7.02 3.19 -4.21
C ILE A 219 6.68 3.90 -2.89
N ILE A 220 6.54 3.10 -1.83
CA ILE A 220 6.45 3.52 -0.45
C ILE A 220 7.74 3.11 0.26
N LEU A 221 8.45 4.06 0.84
CA LEU A 221 9.59 3.79 1.69
C LEU A 221 9.19 3.83 3.16
N LYS A 222 9.45 2.74 3.89
CA LYS A 222 9.42 2.76 5.35
C LYS A 222 10.75 3.32 5.86
N VAL A 223 10.68 4.33 6.72
CA VAL A 223 11.86 5.05 7.22
C VAL A 223 11.73 5.32 8.72
N SER A 224 12.86 5.31 9.43
CA SER A 224 12.92 5.60 10.86
C SER A 224 13.30 7.04 11.19
N ASP A 225 13.79 7.77 10.20
CA ASP A 225 14.30 9.15 10.35
C ASP A 225 14.38 9.86 8.99
N TYR A 226 14.53 11.18 9.02
CA TYR A 226 14.62 12.02 7.84
C TYR A 226 15.89 11.75 7.02
N ARG A 227 17.02 11.50 7.68
CA ARG A 227 18.29 11.19 7.02
C ARG A 227 18.18 9.92 6.17
N SER A 228 17.54 8.90 6.70
CA SER A 228 17.24 7.66 5.97
C SER A 228 16.35 7.92 4.76
N ALA A 229 15.33 8.76 4.91
CA ALA A 229 14.41 9.13 3.84
C ALA A 229 15.13 9.82 2.68
N ILE A 230 15.93 10.84 2.97
CA ILE A 230 16.64 11.61 1.93
C ILE A 230 17.71 10.78 1.21
N ILE A 231 18.43 9.90 1.93
CA ILE A 231 19.44 9.01 1.33
C ILE A 231 18.78 8.01 0.38
N GLN A 232 17.74 7.31 0.83
CA GLN A 232 17.05 6.32 0.01
C GLN A 232 16.25 6.96 -1.12
N GLY A 233 15.61 8.12 -0.87
CA GLY A 233 14.93 8.90 -1.90
C GLY A 233 15.85 9.34 -3.01
N LYS A 234 17.04 9.89 -2.67
CA LYS A 234 18.08 10.25 -3.65
C LYS A 234 18.59 9.05 -4.43
N PHE A 235 18.73 7.88 -3.77
CA PHE A 235 19.16 6.66 -4.45
C PHE A 235 18.15 6.24 -5.52
N LEU A 236 16.86 6.21 -5.19
CA LEU A 236 15.80 5.87 -6.15
C LEU A 236 15.66 6.93 -7.24
N ALA A 237 15.72 8.21 -6.90
CA ALA A 237 15.65 9.30 -7.88
C ALA A 237 16.78 9.23 -8.92
N LYS A 238 18.00 8.87 -8.53
CA LYS A 238 19.14 8.62 -9.45
C LYS A 238 18.86 7.46 -10.42
N LYS A 239 17.92 6.57 -10.06
CA LYS A 239 17.46 5.46 -10.91
C LYS A 239 16.28 5.85 -11.81
N GLY A 240 15.79 7.08 -11.69
CA GLY A 240 14.58 7.56 -12.38
C GLY A 240 13.29 7.09 -11.73
N LEU A 241 13.34 6.69 -10.46
CA LEU A 241 12.21 6.15 -9.71
C LEU A 241 11.75 7.16 -8.65
N TRP A 242 10.41 7.35 -8.57
CA TRP A 242 9.79 8.30 -7.66
C TRP A 242 9.27 7.62 -6.40
N VAL A 243 9.57 8.19 -5.23
CA VAL A 243 8.98 7.79 -3.95
C VAL A 243 7.68 8.54 -3.77
N SER A 244 6.55 7.84 -3.81
CA SER A 244 5.23 8.43 -3.67
C SER A 244 4.77 8.56 -2.22
N GLU A 245 5.42 7.87 -1.28
CA GLU A 245 5.11 7.94 0.14
C GLU A 245 6.34 7.60 0.99
N TYR A 246 6.59 8.44 1.99
CA TYR A 246 7.49 8.11 3.10
C TYR A 246 6.64 7.72 4.31
N ARG A 247 6.75 6.45 4.72
CA ARG A 247 6.02 5.88 5.85
C ARG A 247 6.92 5.79 7.06
N ILE A 248 6.67 6.66 8.03
CA ILE A 248 7.52 6.82 9.20
C ILE A 248 7.17 5.77 10.24
N GLU A 249 8.18 5.01 10.65
CA GLU A 249 8.13 4.07 11.78
C GLU A 249 9.22 4.48 12.75
N SER A 250 8.94 4.62 14.05
CA SER A 250 10.01 4.80 15.02
C SER A 250 10.73 3.47 15.28
N GLY A 251 12.00 3.54 15.70
CA GLY A 251 12.75 2.35 16.12
C GLY A 251 12.08 1.60 17.28
N LEU A 252 11.27 2.31 18.07
CA LEU A 252 10.51 1.77 19.19
C LEU A 252 9.18 1.13 18.78
N ASN A 253 8.63 1.46 17.59
CA ASN A 253 7.29 1.06 17.14
C ASN A 253 7.30 0.42 15.75
N CYS A 254 8.37 -0.24 15.37
CA CYS A 254 8.49 -0.88 14.06
C CYS A 254 7.55 -2.10 13.95
N GLY A 255 6.75 -2.15 12.89
CA GLY A 255 5.85 -3.28 12.63
C GLY A 255 4.78 -3.50 13.70
N GLY A 256 4.36 -2.45 14.41
CA GLY A 256 3.37 -2.55 15.49
C GLY A 256 3.92 -3.13 16.80
N HIS A 257 5.23 -3.36 16.90
CA HIS A 257 5.90 -3.84 18.09
C HIS A 257 6.67 -2.69 18.76
N ALA A 258 6.55 -2.57 20.08
CA ALA A 258 7.43 -1.72 20.86
C ALA A 258 8.72 -2.51 21.17
N PHE A 259 9.87 -1.93 20.81
CA PHE A 259 11.18 -2.46 21.17
C PHE A 259 11.80 -1.59 22.26
N ALA A 260 12.29 -2.22 23.32
CA ALA A 260 13.12 -1.56 24.32
C ALA A 260 14.55 -1.36 23.74
N SER A 261 14.71 -0.38 22.86
CA SER A 261 15.99 -0.03 22.24
C SER A 261 16.22 1.47 22.29
N ASP A 262 17.47 1.90 22.25
CA ASP A 262 17.80 3.30 22.09
C ASP A 262 17.26 3.81 20.75
N GLY A 263 16.55 4.91 20.76
CA GLY A 263 15.97 5.50 19.56
C GLY A 263 15.23 6.80 19.83
N TYR A 264 15.03 7.58 18.78
CA TYR A 264 14.26 8.82 18.87
C TYR A 264 12.77 8.52 19.01
N LEU A 265 12.10 9.31 19.85
CA LEU A 265 10.64 9.33 19.92
C LEU A 265 10.06 9.81 18.59
N MET A 266 8.87 9.36 18.26
CA MET A 266 8.19 9.70 16.99
C MET A 266 8.02 11.21 16.78
N GLY A 267 7.69 11.98 17.83
CA GLY A 267 7.43 13.41 17.75
C GLY A 267 8.57 14.22 17.10
N PRO A 268 9.82 14.14 17.58
CA PRO A 268 10.94 14.84 16.95
C PRO A 268 11.17 14.44 15.49
N ILE A 269 10.97 13.18 15.15
CA ILE A 269 11.11 12.68 13.77
C ILE A 269 10.03 13.32 12.88
N LEU A 270 8.79 13.30 13.33
CA LEU A 270 7.65 13.88 12.59
C LEU A 270 7.82 15.38 12.40
N GLU A 271 8.35 16.09 13.40
CA GLU A 271 8.64 17.52 13.32
C GLU A 271 9.70 17.82 12.26
N GLU A 272 10.75 17.01 12.17
CA GLU A 272 11.76 17.14 11.12
C GLU A 272 11.13 16.93 9.73
N PHE A 273 10.28 15.92 9.54
CA PHE A 273 9.57 15.72 8.29
C PHE A 273 8.63 16.88 7.96
N ARG A 274 7.90 17.40 8.96
CA ARG A 274 6.99 18.54 8.76
C ARG A 274 7.73 19.77 8.24
N THR A 275 8.87 20.09 8.84
CA THR A 275 9.66 21.29 8.50
C THR A 275 10.50 21.11 7.22
N GLN A 276 10.88 19.87 6.87
CA GLN A 276 11.77 19.59 5.74
C GLN A 276 11.06 18.92 4.54
N LYS A 277 9.74 18.78 4.57
CA LYS A 277 8.97 18.10 3.52
C LYS A 277 9.27 18.65 2.12
N GLU A 278 9.19 19.97 1.96
CA GLU A 278 9.40 20.63 0.67
C GLU A 278 10.85 20.45 0.18
N THR A 279 11.83 20.52 1.08
CA THR A 279 13.23 20.28 0.77
C THR A 279 13.47 18.86 0.29
N LEU A 280 12.83 17.87 0.94
CA LEU A 280 12.89 16.46 0.55
C LEU A 280 12.33 16.26 -0.86
N ILE A 281 11.15 16.80 -1.13
CA ILE A 281 10.45 16.69 -2.42
C ILE A 281 11.29 17.34 -3.52
N GLN A 282 11.71 18.59 -3.34
CA GLN A 282 12.44 19.33 -4.36
C GLN A 282 13.80 18.68 -4.67
N THR A 283 14.55 18.33 -3.62
CA THR A 283 15.86 17.68 -3.80
C THR A 283 15.77 16.35 -4.55
N THR A 284 14.76 15.53 -4.25
CA THR A 284 14.57 14.25 -4.94
C THR A 284 14.04 14.44 -6.36
N PHE A 285 13.23 15.45 -6.59
CA PHE A 285 12.69 15.75 -7.92
C PHE A 285 13.77 16.27 -8.88
N ASP A 286 14.67 17.14 -8.41
CA ASP A 286 15.78 17.66 -9.24
C ASP A 286 16.66 16.50 -9.75
N ILE A 287 16.97 15.54 -8.87
CA ILE A 287 17.75 14.35 -9.23
C ILE A 287 16.95 13.45 -10.17
N LEU A 288 15.64 13.23 -9.91
CA LEU A 288 14.76 12.44 -10.75
C LEU A 288 14.71 13.00 -12.17
N SER A 289 14.47 14.31 -12.29
CA SER A 289 14.31 14.99 -13.58
C SER A 289 15.56 14.85 -14.44
N LEU A 290 16.74 15.03 -13.85
CA LEU A 290 18.01 14.81 -14.53
C LEU A 290 18.16 13.34 -14.96
N SER A 291 17.82 12.39 -14.09
CA SER A 291 17.90 10.96 -14.39
C SER A 291 16.97 10.53 -15.51
N LEU A 292 15.71 11.00 -15.50
CA LEU A 292 14.72 10.69 -16.54
C LEU A 292 15.14 11.26 -17.89
N LYS A 293 15.63 12.50 -17.94
CA LYS A 293 16.17 13.13 -19.16
C LYS A 293 17.35 12.33 -19.73
N ASN A 294 18.30 11.93 -18.87
CA ASN A 294 19.47 11.13 -19.29
C ASN A 294 19.07 9.73 -19.82
N LYS A 295 17.92 9.21 -19.39
CA LYS A 295 17.37 7.93 -19.85
C LYS A 295 16.40 8.07 -21.03
N ASN A 296 16.23 9.27 -21.58
CA ASN A 296 15.25 9.59 -22.63
C ASN A 296 13.83 9.15 -22.25
N ARG A 297 13.46 9.33 -20.96
CA ARG A 297 12.13 9.03 -20.44
C ARG A 297 11.32 10.30 -20.23
N LEU A 298 9.99 10.15 -20.22
CA LEU A 298 9.08 11.24 -19.89
C LEU A 298 9.42 11.79 -18.50
N CYS A 299 9.64 13.10 -18.44
CA CYS A 299 9.90 13.84 -17.22
C CYS A 299 8.72 14.75 -16.91
N PRO A 300 8.04 14.61 -15.78
CA PRO A 300 7.01 15.58 -15.37
C PRO A 300 7.61 16.97 -15.17
N ASP A 301 6.83 18.02 -15.46
CA ASP A 301 7.26 19.42 -15.28
C ASP A 301 7.34 19.84 -13.81
N LEU A 302 6.52 19.19 -12.95
CA LEU A 302 6.43 19.46 -11.51
C LEU A 302 6.59 18.17 -10.72
N PRO A 303 7.00 18.26 -9.44
CA PRO A 303 7.02 17.11 -8.55
C PRO A 303 5.67 16.40 -8.51
N MET A 304 5.69 15.08 -8.61
CA MET A 304 4.51 14.26 -8.37
C MET A 304 4.18 14.26 -6.87
N ASP A 305 2.92 13.95 -6.53
CA ASP A 305 2.47 13.91 -5.13
C ASP A 305 3.35 12.99 -4.27
N VAL A 306 3.72 13.48 -3.09
CA VAL A 306 4.42 12.73 -2.04
C VAL A 306 3.60 12.78 -0.77
N LYS A 307 3.30 11.61 -0.23
CA LYS A 307 2.64 11.47 1.07
C LYS A 307 3.65 11.27 2.18
N ILE A 308 3.39 11.88 3.33
CA ILE A 308 4.07 11.60 4.59
C ILE A 308 3.06 10.91 5.50
N THR A 309 3.34 9.70 5.89
CA THR A 309 2.46 8.90 6.75
C THR A 309 3.23 8.36 7.94
N ALA A 310 2.55 8.03 9.02
CA ALA A 310 3.16 7.43 10.20
C ALA A 310 2.40 6.18 10.62
N GLN A 311 3.07 5.27 11.31
CA GLN A 311 2.43 4.08 11.86
C GLN A 311 3.06 3.68 13.19
N GLY A 312 2.24 3.14 14.08
CA GLY A 312 2.61 2.74 15.44
C GLY A 312 2.42 3.85 16.48
N GLY A 313 2.13 3.47 17.70
CA GLY A 313 2.00 4.37 18.84
C GLY A 313 0.73 5.23 18.89
N VAL A 314 -0.27 4.95 18.09
CA VAL A 314 -1.57 5.67 18.08
C VAL A 314 -2.62 4.79 18.71
N GLY A 315 -3.26 5.28 19.77
CA GLY A 315 -4.26 4.54 20.55
C GLY A 315 -5.64 5.21 20.59
N THR A 316 -5.71 6.51 20.35
CA THR A 316 -6.97 7.27 20.44
C THR A 316 -7.26 8.09 19.18
N TYR A 317 -8.51 8.53 19.05
CA TYR A 317 -8.94 9.40 17.97
C TYR A 317 -8.29 10.79 18.06
N GLU A 318 -8.13 11.32 19.28
CA GLU A 318 -7.50 12.62 19.53
C GLU A 318 -6.03 12.61 19.11
N GLU A 319 -5.28 11.55 19.42
CA GLU A 319 -3.92 11.37 18.93
C GLU A 319 -3.86 11.30 17.40
N HIS A 320 -4.80 10.60 16.79
CA HIS A 320 -4.91 10.54 15.33
C HIS A 320 -5.14 11.93 14.73
N GLN A 321 -6.08 12.72 15.25
CA GLN A 321 -6.35 14.07 14.77
C GLN A 321 -5.14 14.99 14.99
N PHE A 322 -4.50 14.92 16.17
CA PHE A 322 -3.28 15.67 16.43
C PHE A 322 -2.18 15.40 15.39
N LEU A 323 -1.98 14.15 15.02
CA LEU A 323 -0.99 13.78 14.00
C LEU A 323 -1.33 14.34 12.61
N LEU A 324 -2.62 14.35 12.24
CA LEU A 324 -3.07 14.94 10.97
C LEU A 324 -2.92 16.46 10.97
N ASP A 325 -3.38 17.11 12.04
CA ASP A 325 -3.51 18.57 12.06
C ASP A 325 -2.18 19.27 12.35
N TYR A 326 -1.43 18.78 13.34
CA TYR A 326 -0.17 19.40 13.73
C TYR A 326 0.99 19.00 12.82
N TYR A 327 1.20 17.70 12.63
CA TYR A 327 2.30 17.21 11.78
C TYR A 327 1.96 17.16 10.29
N GLN A 328 0.71 17.46 9.91
CA GLN A 328 0.22 17.50 8.52
C GLN A 328 0.44 16.16 7.79
N LEU A 329 0.21 15.07 8.50
CA LEU A 329 0.32 13.74 7.92
C LEU A 329 -0.85 13.45 6.97
N ASP A 330 -0.56 12.71 5.90
CA ASP A 330 -1.56 12.35 4.91
C ASP A 330 -2.42 11.15 5.33
N SER A 331 -1.90 10.27 6.20
CA SER A 331 -2.60 9.10 6.72
C SER A 331 -1.82 8.46 7.86
N ILE A 332 -2.52 7.73 8.73
CA ILE A 332 -1.97 7.08 9.91
C ILE A 332 -2.25 5.58 9.87
N GLY A 333 -1.23 4.77 10.12
CA GLY A 333 -1.33 3.32 10.18
C GLY A 333 -1.86 2.84 11.54
N TRP A 334 -3.02 2.16 11.51
CA TRP A 334 -3.62 1.53 12.70
C TRP A 334 -3.44 0.01 12.63
N GLY A 335 -2.62 -0.56 13.51
CA GLY A 335 -2.35 -2.01 13.57
C GLY A 335 -3.01 -2.68 14.77
N THR A 336 -2.65 -2.27 15.99
CA THR A 336 -3.07 -2.92 17.25
C THR A 336 -4.58 -3.11 17.40
N PRO A 337 -5.47 -2.14 17.10
CA PRO A 337 -6.91 -2.35 17.20
C PRO A 337 -7.43 -3.50 16.32
N PHE A 338 -6.85 -3.67 15.15
CA PHE A 338 -7.24 -4.74 14.23
C PHE A 338 -6.69 -6.12 14.65
N LEU A 339 -5.55 -6.16 15.36
CA LEU A 339 -5.01 -7.40 15.94
C LEU A 339 -5.82 -7.87 17.15
N LEU A 340 -6.29 -6.93 17.98
CA LEU A 340 -7.01 -7.24 19.21
C LEU A 340 -8.50 -7.50 18.99
N SER A 341 -9.05 -7.12 17.84
CA SER A 341 -10.47 -7.31 17.54
C SER A 341 -10.73 -8.70 16.93
N VAL A 342 -11.21 -9.63 17.73
CA VAL A 342 -11.61 -10.99 17.32
C VAL A 342 -12.73 -10.99 16.24
N ARG A 343 -13.43 -9.89 16.05
CA ARG A 343 -14.55 -9.78 15.11
C ARG A 343 -14.15 -9.44 13.67
N PHE A 344 -12.87 -9.17 13.40
CA PHE A 344 -12.35 -8.92 12.06
C PHE A 344 -11.60 -10.13 11.47
N VAL A 345 -11.64 -11.27 12.16
CA VAL A 345 -11.07 -12.54 11.70
C VAL A 345 -12.14 -13.36 11.00
#